data_d6477d4494d28910340c0d55b7d5fbd9
#
_entry.id   d6477d4494d28910340c0d55b7d5fbd9
#
_cell.length_a   1.000
_cell.length_b   1.000
_cell.length_c   1.000
_cell.angle_alpha   90.00
_cell.angle_beta   90.00
_cell.angle_gamma   90.00
#
_symmetry.space_group_name_H-M   'P 1'
#
loop_
_entity.id
_entity.type
_entity.pdbx_description
1 polymer ?
#
loop_
_entity_poly.entity_id
_entity_poly.type
_entity_poly.pdbx_seq_one_letter_code
_entity_poly.pdbx_strand_id
1 'polypeptide(L)'
;MHKFGLAILLAVLSGSGVADDALRSQAESRFGVIPDAPPTLEDNALTPEKIELGKMLFFDPRLSASHLISCNTCHNVGMGGHDYLPVSIGHGWQKGPRNSPTVFNAVFNAAQFWDGRAEDLAEQAKGPVQAGVEMASTPDLVVETLGSMPEYVERFERSFPDQDDPLSFDNMARAIEAFEATLITPDSRFDQFVEGDDAALNEQEKKGLTHFIKKGCAGCHGGVNFGGQQYFPFGLVQKPGAEVLPEGDKGRFEVTRTATDEYVFRASPLRNIELTAPYFHSGAVWSLEEAVAVMSNSQLGTELSGEEIDAITAFLETLTGEIPEITYPELPPNTAETPKPETMQRPRSAEAE
;
A
#
# COMPACT_ATOMS: atom_id res chain seq x y z
N MET A 1 -54.48 54.01 8.91
CA MET A 1 -53.35 53.62 9.80
C MET A 1 -52.95 52.21 9.44
N HIS A 2 -52.01 52.04 8.52
CA HIS A 2 -51.49 50.73 8.11
C HIS A 2 -50.13 50.51 8.78
N LYS A 3 -50.06 49.53 9.65
CA LYS A 3 -48.80 49.11 10.27
C LYS A 3 -48.11 48.12 9.35
N PHE A 4 -46.97 48.48 8.74
CA PHE A 4 -46.06 47.60 8.08
C PHE A 4 -45.22 46.85 9.14
N GLY A 5 -45.39 45.53 9.23
CA GLY A 5 -44.52 44.66 9.99
C GLY A 5 -43.29 44.33 9.15
N LEU A 6 -42.11 44.77 9.61
CA LEU A 6 -40.82 44.41 9.04
C LEU A 6 -40.42 43.02 9.58
N ALA A 7 -40.48 41.99 8.76
CA ALA A 7 -39.95 40.68 9.08
C ALA A 7 -38.42 40.73 8.88
N ILE A 8 -37.66 40.63 9.97
CA ILE A 8 -36.22 40.46 9.97
C ILE A 8 -35.97 38.98 9.69
N LEU A 9 -35.54 38.67 8.47
CA LEU A 9 -34.97 37.36 8.12
C LEU A 9 -33.53 37.36 8.66
N LEU A 10 -33.28 36.74 9.83
CA LEU A 10 -31.93 36.49 10.28
C LEU A 10 -31.35 35.38 9.40
N ALA A 11 -30.34 35.73 8.62
CA ALA A 11 -29.51 34.75 7.88
C ALA A 11 -28.64 34.01 8.89
N VAL A 12 -28.96 32.72 9.15
CA VAL A 12 -28.10 31.77 9.85
C VAL A 12 -27.22 31.11 8.79
N LEU A 13 -26.26 31.84 8.22
CA LEU A 13 -25.38 31.36 7.15
C LEU A 13 -23.87 31.56 7.41
N SER A 14 -23.47 31.84 8.66
CA SER A 14 -22.05 32.19 8.90
C SER A 14 -21.31 31.31 9.91
N GLY A 15 -21.91 30.21 10.40
CA GLY A 15 -21.27 29.36 11.41
C GLY A 15 -20.55 28.14 10.85
N SER A 16 -21.03 27.52 9.78
CA SER A 16 -20.46 26.28 9.22
C SER A 16 -19.15 26.55 8.46
N GLY A 17 -19.08 27.58 7.62
CA GLY A 17 -17.88 27.85 6.83
C GLY A 17 -16.63 28.14 7.67
N VAL A 18 -16.76 28.85 8.80
CA VAL A 18 -15.61 29.11 9.71
C VAL A 18 -15.11 27.83 10.40
N ALA A 19 -16.03 26.91 10.70
CA ALA A 19 -15.65 25.62 11.31
C ALA A 19 -14.95 24.70 10.30
N ASP A 20 -15.41 24.68 9.06
CA ASP A 20 -14.80 23.90 7.97
C ASP A 20 -13.42 24.45 7.61
N ASP A 21 -13.23 25.76 7.52
CA ASP A 21 -11.93 26.40 7.31
C ASP A 21 -10.92 26.03 8.42
N ALA A 22 -11.37 26.01 9.67
CA ALA A 22 -10.51 25.66 10.79
C ALA A 22 -10.12 24.16 10.77
N LEU A 23 -11.04 23.28 10.37
CA LEU A 23 -10.77 21.84 10.24
C LEU A 23 -9.85 21.57 9.06
N ARG A 24 -10.08 22.21 7.90
CA ARG A 24 -9.23 22.14 6.72
C ARG A 24 -7.81 22.56 7.03
N SER A 25 -7.61 23.70 7.69
CA SER A 25 -6.30 24.18 8.09
C SER A 25 -5.56 23.24 9.04
N GLN A 26 -6.30 22.53 9.93
CA GLN A 26 -5.73 21.48 10.76
C GLN A 26 -5.34 20.25 9.94
N ALA A 27 -6.13 19.89 8.94
CA ALA A 27 -5.83 18.77 8.04
C ALA A 27 -4.60 19.08 7.19
N GLU A 28 -4.54 20.23 6.51
CA GLU A 28 -3.39 20.69 5.71
C GLU A 28 -2.07 20.69 6.48
N SER A 29 -2.11 21.01 7.78
CA SER A 29 -0.91 21.03 8.62
C SER A 29 -0.35 19.65 8.95
N ARG A 30 -1.09 18.57 8.70
CA ARG A 30 -0.74 17.18 9.08
C ARG A 30 -0.67 16.22 7.92
N PHE A 31 -1.47 16.46 6.90
CA PHE A 31 -1.68 15.54 5.79
C PHE A 31 -1.39 16.24 4.47
N GLY A 32 -0.88 15.50 3.52
CA GLY A 32 -0.74 15.96 2.14
C GLY A 32 -1.87 15.44 1.25
N VAL A 33 -2.02 16.05 0.10
CA VAL A 33 -2.86 15.58 -1.01
C VAL A 33 -2.01 14.69 -1.93
N ILE A 34 -2.59 13.61 -2.44
CA ILE A 34 -1.90 12.80 -3.46
C ILE A 34 -1.82 13.62 -4.74
N PRO A 35 -0.62 13.80 -5.32
CA PRO A 35 -0.46 14.57 -6.55
C PRO A 35 -1.03 13.83 -7.77
N ASP A 36 -1.44 14.56 -8.82
CA ASP A 36 -1.94 14.00 -10.09
C ASP A 36 -0.87 13.26 -10.91
N ALA A 37 0.39 13.45 -10.57
CA ALA A 37 1.51 12.82 -11.26
C ALA A 37 2.43 12.11 -10.27
N PRO A 38 3.05 10.98 -10.68
CA PRO A 38 4.00 10.28 -9.83
C PRO A 38 5.19 11.15 -9.45
N PRO A 39 5.76 10.95 -8.24
CA PRO A 39 6.94 11.69 -7.81
C PRO A 39 8.16 11.33 -8.67
N THR A 40 9.12 12.23 -8.72
CA THR A 40 10.44 11.94 -9.31
C THR A 40 11.17 10.94 -8.41
N LEU A 41 11.64 9.85 -9.01
CA LEU A 41 12.49 8.87 -8.32
C LEU A 41 13.95 9.28 -8.41
N GLU A 42 14.71 9.06 -7.34
CA GLU A 42 16.15 9.26 -7.33
C GLU A 42 16.82 8.19 -8.20
N ASP A 43 17.68 8.58 -9.10
CA ASP A 43 18.44 7.70 -10.00
C ASP A 43 17.63 6.74 -10.90
N ASN A 44 16.30 6.91 -10.99
CA ASN A 44 15.44 6.09 -11.85
C ASN A 44 14.38 6.93 -12.59
N ALA A 45 14.76 7.59 -13.68
CA ALA A 45 13.85 8.41 -14.45
C ALA A 45 12.63 7.59 -14.97
N LEU A 46 11.43 8.14 -14.76
CA LEU A 46 10.17 7.56 -15.23
C LEU A 46 9.99 7.83 -16.72
N THR A 47 10.57 6.98 -17.57
CA THR A 47 10.32 7.05 -19.01
C THR A 47 9.15 6.15 -19.41
N PRO A 48 8.41 6.48 -20.49
CA PRO A 48 7.33 5.62 -20.97
C PRO A 48 7.79 4.19 -21.27
N GLU A 49 9.01 4.01 -21.76
CA GLU A 49 9.59 2.70 -22.07
C GLU A 49 9.80 1.87 -20.79
N LYS A 50 10.34 2.47 -19.71
CA LYS A 50 10.52 1.79 -18.43
C LYS A 50 9.20 1.45 -17.77
N ILE A 51 8.24 2.37 -17.78
CA ILE A 51 6.91 2.16 -17.20
C ILE A 51 6.22 0.98 -17.90
N GLU A 52 6.24 0.95 -19.24
CA GLU A 52 5.62 -0.15 -19.98
C GLU A 52 6.35 -1.49 -19.75
N LEU A 53 7.70 -1.49 -19.75
CA LEU A 53 8.48 -2.67 -19.39
C LEU A 53 8.16 -3.13 -17.98
N GLY A 54 8.12 -2.22 -17.02
CA GLY A 54 7.79 -2.51 -15.61
C GLY A 54 6.39 -3.10 -15.45
N LYS A 55 5.41 -2.56 -16.19
CA LYS A 55 4.06 -3.11 -16.24
C LYS A 55 4.08 -4.55 -16.75
N MET A 56 4.76 -4.83 -17.86
CA MET A 56 4.86 -6.20 -18.36
C MET A 56 5.46 -7.14 -17.35
N LEU A 57 6.55 -6.75 -16.69
CA LEU A 57 7.25 -7.54 -15.67
C LEU A 57 6.37 -7.76 -14.44
N PHE A 58 5.62 -6.77 -13.98
CA PHE A 58 4.69 -6.88 -12.85
C PHE A 58 3.60 -7.92 -13.07
N PHE A 59 3.15 -8.09 -14.31
CA PHE A 59 2.14 -9.07 -14.70
C PHE A 59 2.71 -10.41 -15.16
N ASP A 60 4.03 -10.53 -15.39
CA ASP A 60 4.61 -11.74 -15.97
C ASP A 60 4.88 -12.83 -14.91
N PRO A 61 4.12 -13.94 -14.92
CA PRO A 61 4.33 -15.02 -13.97
C PRO A 61 5.64 -15.81 -14.19
N ARG A 62 6.31 -15.62 -15.32
CA ARG A 62 7.58 -16.29 -15.65
C ARG A 62 8.77 -15.79 -14.83
N LEU A 63 8.58 -14.70 -14.07
CA LEU A 63 9.55 -14.28 -13.07
C LEU A 63 9.59 -15.22 -11.86
N SER A 64 8.57 -16.07 -11.68
CA SER A 64 8.57 -17.14 -10.65
C SER A 64 9.07 -18.47 -11.21
N ALA A 65 9.68 -19.30 -10.37
CA ALA A 65 10.14 -20.64 -10.77
C ALA A 65 9.02 -21.52 -11.34
N SER A 66 7.80 -21.37 -10.86
CA SER A 66 6.63 -22.13 -11.32
C SER A 66 5.95 -21.54 -12.57
N HIS A 67 6.27 -20.35 -12.99
CA HIS A 67 5.56 -19.56 -14.01
C HIS A 67 4.05 -19.36 -13.69
N LEU A 68 3.69 -19.34 -12.41
CA LEU A 68 2.30 -19.16 -11.96
C LEU A 68 2.09 -17.94 -11.07
N ILE A 69 3.15 -17.39 -10.50
CA ILE A 69 3.09 -16.29 -9.54
C ILE A 69 3.74 -15.04 -10.16
N SER A 70 3.00 -13.95 -10.24
CA SER A 70 3.49 -12.62 -10.61
C SER A 70 3.29 -11.64 -9.45
N CYS A 71 3.80 -10.41 -9.55
CA CYS A 71 3.51 -9.36 -8.56
C CYS A 71 2.00 -9.15 -8.43
N ASN A 72 1.28 -9.10 -9.56
CA ASN A 72 -0.19 -8.97 -9.58
C ASN A 72 -0.93 -10.13 -8.90
N THR A 73 -0.30 -11.28 -8.66
CA THR A 73 -0.95 -12.40 -7.93
C THR A 73 -1.25 -12.02 -6.49
N CYS A 74 -0.31 -11.34 -5.81
CA CYS A 74 -0.44 -10.92 -4.40
C CYS A 74 -0.81 -9.43 -4.29
N HIS A 75 -0.53 -8.64 -5.33
CA HIS A 75 -0.80 -7.20 -5.39
C HIS A 75 -1.75 -6.88 -6.55
N ASN A 76 -2.93 -7.50 -6.53
CA ASN A 76 -3.90 -7.40 -7.63
C ASN A 76 -4.45 -5.98 -7.75
N VAL A 77 -4.06 -5.28 -8.82
CA VAL A 77 -4.49 -3.90 -9.08
C VAL A 77 -6.00 -3.76 -9.30
N GLY A 78 -6.70 -4.83 -9.66
CA GLY A 78 -8.16 -4.88 -9.74
C GLY A 78 -8.87 -5.15 -8.40
N MET A 79 -8.12 -5.33 -7.32
CA MET A 79 -8.63 -5.68 -5.99
C MET A 79 -8.03 -4.79 -4.89
N GLY A 80 -7.86 -3.50 -5.14
CA GLY A 80 -7.26 -2.58 -4.16
C GLY A 80 -5.73 -2.72 -4.03
N GLY A 81 -5.06 -3.39 -4.96
CA GLY A 81 -3.60 -3.57 -4.96
C GLY A 81 -3.09 -4.62 -3.99
N HIS A 82 -3.94 -5.56 -3.54
CA HIS A 82 -3.62 -6.69 -2.66
C HIS A 82 -4.47 -7.93 -3.01
N ASP A 83 -4.41 -9.03 -2.25
CA ASP A 83 -5.03 -10.32 -2.64
C ASP A 83 -6.25 -10.75 -1.79
N TYR A 84 -6.70 -9.92 -0.86
CA TYR A 84 -7.81 -10.25 0.07
C TYR A 84 -7.59 -11.51 0.92
N LEU A 85 -6.35 -11.92 1.13
CA LEU A 85 -6.01 -13.06 1.98
C LEU A 85 -5.37 -12.58 3.29
N PRO A 86 -5.53 -13.30 4.41
CA PRO A 86 -4.77 -12.99 5.62
C PRO A 86 -3.26 -12.97 5.36
N VAL A 87 -2.77 -13.94 4.60
CA VAL A 87 -1.40 -14.00 4.06
C VAL A 87 -1.43 -14.60 2.66
N SER A 88 -0.59 -14.09 1.77
CA SER A 88 -0.54 -14.54 0.38
C SER A 88 -0.10 -15.99 0.25
N ILE A 89 -0.51 -16.63 -0.86
CA ILE A 89 -0.13 -17.99 -1.22
C ILE A 89 0.78 -17.92 -2.43
N GLY A 90 2.02 -18.38 -2.28
CA GLY A 90 3.04 -18.38 -3.32
C GLY A 90 3.46 -19.77 -3.79
N HIS A 91 4.73 -19.87 -4.19
CA HIS A 91 5.30 -21.08 -4.78
C HIS A 91 5.08 -22.31 -3.90
N GLY A 92 4.68 -23.42 -4.51
CA GLY A 92 4.41 -24.69 -3.80
C GLY A 92 3.22 -24.62 -2.85
N TRP A 93 2.31 -23.67 -3.03
CA TRP A 93 1.15 -23.41 -2.16
C TRP A 93 1.54 -23.03 -0.72
N GLN A 94 2.74 -22.50 -0.55
CA GLN A 94 3.25 -22.03 0.72
C GLN A 94 2.61 -20.67 1.08
N LYS A 95 2.47 -20.43 2.36
CA LYS A 95 1.93 -19.16 2.87
C LYS A 95 3.07 -18.19 3.15
N GLY A 96 2.89 -16.95 2.76
CA GLY A 96 3.73 -15.84 3.20
C GLY A 96 3.62 -15.62 4.72
N PRO A 97 4.60 -14.93 5.33
CA PRO A 97 4.60 -14.70 6.77
C PRO A 97 3.67 -13.57 7.22
N ARG A 98 3.30 -12.67 6.32
CA ARG A 98 2.51 -11.46 6.60
C ARG A 98 1.50 -11.18 5.51
N ASN A 99 0.49 -10.38 5.86
CA ASN A 99 -0.46 -9.82 4.91
C ASN A 99 0.25 -8.97 3.85
N SER A 100 -0.20 -9.09 2.60
CA SER A 100 0.32 -8.33 1.46
C SER A 100 -0.23 -6.90 1.49
N PRO A 101 0.61 -5.87 1.70
CA PRO A 101 0.13 -4.49 1.67
C PRO A 101 -0.22 -4.07 0.24
N THR A 102 -1.09 -3.06 0.12
CA THR A 102 -1.40 -2.50 -1.20
C THR A 102 -0.17 -1.90 -1.87
N VAL A 103 -0.08 -2.04 -3.21
CA VAL A 103 0.90 -1.34 -4.05
C VAL A 103 0.47 0.09 -4.38
N PHE A 104 -0.82 0.42 -4.23
CA PHE A 104 -1.28 1.78 -4.47
C PHE A 104 -0.63 2.76 -3.49
N ASN A 105 -0.12 3.85 -4.03
CA ASN A 105 0.59 4.90 -3.29
C ASN A 105 1.86 4.42 -2.55
N ALA A 106 2.36 3.20 -2.83
CA ALA A 106 3.54 2.66 -2.15
C ALA A 106 4.81 3.50 -2.38
N VAL A 107 4.88 4.23 -3.50
CA VAL A 107 5.96 5.16 -3.83
C VAL A 107 6.15 6.29 -2.81
N PHE A 108 5.11 6.63 -2.05
CA PHE A 108 5.19 7.65 -1.00
C PHE A 108 5.65 7.11 0.36
N ASN A 109 5.93 5.83 0.50
CA ASN A 109 6.47 5.26 1.73
C ASN A 109 7.96 5.54 1.86
N ALA A 110 8.42 5.80 3.08
CA ALA A 110 9.85 6.02 3.36
C ALA A 110 10.70 4.75 3.21
N ALA A 111 10.09 3.58 3.24
CA ALA A 111 10.70 2.28 2.98
C ALA A 111 9.59 1.26 2.73
N GLN A 112 9.92 0.10 2.16
CA GLN A 112 8.95 -0.92 1.81
C GLN A 112 8.96 -2.08 2.82
N PHE A 113 7.91 -2.93 2.75
CA PHE A 113 7.54 -3.94 3.72
C PHE A 113 7.05 -3.37 5.07
N TRP A 114 6.42 -4.23 5.88
CA TRP A 114 5.93 -3.88 7.23
C TRP A 114 7.07 -3.50 8.21
N ASP A 115 8.25 -4.07 8.02
CA ASP A 115 9.45 -3.86 8.85
C ASP A 115 10.45 -2.85 8.24
N GLY A 116 10.17 -2.35 7.03
CA GLY A 116 11.01 -1.37 6.34
C GLY A 116 12.37 -1.90 5.95
N ARG A 117 12.47 -3.17 5.57
CA ARG A 117 13.73 -3.81 5.20
C ARG A 117 14.23 -3.48 3.79
N ALA A 118 13.39 -2.92 2.94
CA ALA A 118 13.78 -2.41 1.62
C ALA A 118 13.67 -0.89 1.57
N GLU A 119 14.68 -0.25 1.04
CA GLU A 119 14.83 1.21 1.01
C GLU A 119 13.82 1.85 0.03
N ASP A 120 13.60 1.22 -1.11
CA ASP A 120 12.74 1.70 -2.19
C ASP A 120 11.92 0.54 -2.82
N LEU A 121 11.19 0.85 -3.89
CA LEU A 121 10.38 -0.14 -4.61
C LEU A 121 11.24 -1.10 -5.43
N ALA A 122 12.38 -0.66 -5.96
CA ALA A 122 13.28 -1.52 -6.70
C ALA A 122 13.92 -2.58 -5.78
N GLU A 123 14.38 -2.18 -4.59
CA GLU A 123 14.91 -3.14 -3.61
C GLU A 123 13.81 -4.08 -3.10
N GLN A 124 12.59 -3.56 -2.94
CA GLN A 124 11.44 -4.39 -2.57
C GLN A 124 11.17 -5.47 -3.62
N ALA A 125 11.12 -5.12 -4.92
CA ALA A 125 10.80 -6.04 -6.01
C ALA A 125 11.74 -7.25 -6.09
N LYS A 126 13.00 -7.09 -5.68
CA LYS A 126 14.00 -8.17 -5.65
C LYS A 126 13.69 -9.25 -4.60
N GLY A 127 13.07 -8.87 -3.49
CA GLY A 127 12.81 -9.76 -2.36
C GLY A 127 11.86 -10.91 -2.70
N PRO A 128 10.60 -10.65 -3.08
CA PRO A 128 9.60 -11.65 -3.42
C PRO A 128 10.03 -12.61 -4.53
N VAL A 129 10.74 -12.11 -5.54
CA VAL A 129 11.26 -12.93 -6.64
C VAL A 129 12.16 -14.06 -6.11
N GLN A 130 12.98 -13.77 -5.10
CA GLN A 130 13.94 -14.73 -4.54
C GLN A 130 13.38 -15.53 -3.34
N ALA A 131 12.28 -15.06 -2.75
CA ALA A 131 11.70 -15.71 -1.57
C ALA A 131 11.09 -17.08 -1.94
N GLY A 132 11.58 -18.15 -1.32
CA GLY A 132 11.17 -19.53 -1.62
C GLY A 132 9.68 -19.81 -1.38
N VAL A 133 9.04 -19.05 -0.48
CA VAL A 133 7.59 -19.15 -0.19
C VAL A 133 6.73 -18.27 -1.09
N GLU A 134 7.33 -17.36 -1.90
CA GLU A 134 6.63 -16.42 -2.76
C GLU A 134 6.83 -16.80 -4.25
N MET A 135 7.91 -16.38 -4.90
CA MET A 135 8.16 -16.66 -6.32
C MET A 135 9.26 -17.72 -6.54
N ALA A 136 10.10 -17.98 -5.55
CA ALA A 136 11.12 -19.05 -5.51
C ALA A 136 12.09 -19.06 -6.71
N SER A 137 12.33 -17.90 -7.33
CA SER A 137 13.23 -17.76 -8.47
C SER A 137 14.65 -17.33 -8.03
N THR A 138 15.54 -17.16 -8.99
CA THR A 138 16.89 -16.64 -8.77
C THR A 138 17.16 -15.51 -9.75
N PRO A 139 18.09 -14.56 -9.46
CA PRO A 139 18.50 -13.53 -10.40
C PRO A 139 18.92 -14.10 -11.75
N ASP A 140 19.72 -15.18 -11.75
CA ASP A 140 20.22 -15.82 -12.98
C ASP A 140 19.07 -16.42 -13.81
N LEU A 141 18.11 -17.13 -13.16
CA LEU A 141 16.97 -17.71 -13.84
C LEU A 141 16.05 -16.65 -14.44
N VAL A 142 15.85 -15.52 -13.74
CA VAL A 142 15.07 -14.40 -14.27
C VAL A 142 15.72 -13.81 -15.51
N VAL A 143 17.03 -13.53 -15.47
CA VAL A 143 17.78 -12.99 -16.61
C VAL A 143 17.80 -13.98 -17.78
N GLU A 144 18.02 -15.27 -17.53
CA GLU A 144 17.95 -16.32 -18.55
C GLU A 144 16.55 -16.38 -19.19
N THR A 145 15.50 -16.36 -18.35
CA THR A 145 14.10 -16.40 -18.83
C THR A 145 13.79 -15.21 -19.73
N LEU A 146 14.05 -14.00 -19.27
CA LEU A 146 13.77 -12.77 -20.04
C LEU A 146 14.66 -12.70 -21.28
N GLY A 147 15.94 -13.06 -21.19
CA GLY A 147 16.89 -13.08 -22.30
C GLY A 147 16.56 -14.08 -23.40
N SER A 148 15.79 -15.13 -23.08
CA SER A 148 15.30 -16.09 -24.08
C SER A 148 14.25 -15.53 -25.04
N MET A 149 13.69 -14.35 -24.71
CA MET A 149 12.61 -13.73 -25.47
C MET A 149 13.09 -12.41 -26.13
N PRO A 150 13.32 -12.38 -27.45
CA PRO A 150 13.90 -11.20 -28.14
C PRO A 150 13.19 -9.90 -27.87
N GLU A 151 11.87 -9.91 -27.71
CA GLU A 151 11.10 -8.69 -27.43
C GLU A 151 11.45 -8.09 -26.06
N TYR A 152 11.70 -8.89 -25.03
CA TYR A 152 12.19 -8.37 -23.74
C TYR A 152 13.58 -7.78 -23.89
N VAL A 153 14.50 -8.41 -24.60
CA VAL A 153 15.84 -7.89 -24.85
C VAL A 153 15.74 -6.48 -25.46
N GLU A 154 14.97 -6.31 -26.55
CA GLU A 154 14.77 -5.00 -27.18
C GLU A 154 14.12 -3.96 -26.24
N ARG A 155 13.21 -4.39 -25.37
CA ARG A 155 12.56 -3.49 -24.42
C ARG A 155 13.53 -3.02 -23.34
N PHE A 156 14.40 -3.91 -22.84
CA PHE A 156 15.46 -3.52 -21.90
C PHE A 156 16.45 -2.57 -22.54
N GLU A 157 16.91 -2.81 -23.78
CA GLU A 157 17.79 -1.91 -24.52
C GLU A 157 17.18 -0.49 -24.67
N ARG A 158 15.90 -0.40 -24.98
CA ARG A 158 15.20 0.90 -25.07
C ARG A 158 14.98 1.58 -23.71
N SER A 159 14.77 0.81 -22.66
CA SER A 159 14.51 1.33 -21.32
C SER A 159 15.77 1.79 -20.60
N PHE A 160 16.93 1.20 -20.96
CA PHE A 160 18.23 1.47 -20.34
C PHE A 160 19.32 1.71 -21.40
N PRO A 161 19.17 2.74 -22.28
CA PRO A 161 19.99 2.92 -23.46
C PRO A 161 21.45 3.28 -23.16
N ASP A 162 21.74 3.74 -21.96
CA ASP A 162 23.09 4.19 -21.56
C ASP A 162 23.90 3.07 -20.88
N GLN A 163 23.38 1.83 -20.86
CA GLN A 163 24.04 0.67 -20.23
C GLN A 163 24.52 -0.33 -21.29
N ASP A 164 25.73 -0.86 -21.11
CA ASP A 164 26.30 -1.87 -21.99
C ASP A 164 25.58 -3.23 -21.88
N ASP A 165 25.06 -3.54 -20.70
CA ASP A 165 24.28 -4.76 -20.41
C ASP A 165 22.93 -4.35 -19.75
N PRO A 166 21.93 -3.95 -20.56
CA PRO A 166 20.66 -3.43 -20.03
C PRO A 166 19.77 -4.51 -19.42
N LEU A 167 19.88 -5.79 -19.86
CA LEU A 167 19.07 -6.88 -19.33
C LEU A 167 19.74 -7.46 -18.08
N SER A 168 19.37 -6.95 -16.94
CA SER A 168 19.88 -7.38 -15.63
C SER A 168 18.76 -7.49 -14.58
N PHE A 169 19.02 -8.22 -13.49
CA PHE A 169 18.08 -8.34 -12.38
C PHE A 169 17.80 -6.99 -11.70
N ASP A 170 18.81 -6.12 -11.62
CA ASP A 170 18.65 -4.77 -11.09
C ASP A 170 17.76 -3.91 -11.99
N ASN A 171 17.94 -3.98 -13.30
CA ASN A 171 17.10 -3.23 -14.23
C ASN A 171 15.67 -3.78 -14.32
N MET A 172 15.47 -5.10 -14.12
CA MET A 172 14.15 -5.67 -13.94
C MET A 172 13.44 -5.01 -12.75
N ALA A 173 14.10 -4.91 -11.61
CA ALA A 173 13.56 -4.28 -10.41
C ALA A 173 13.29 -2.76 -10.61
N ARG A 174 14.20 -2.03 -11.24
CA ARG A 174 14.03 -0.60 -11.57
C ARG A 174 12.89 -0.35 -12.56
N ALA A 175 12.65 -1.26 -13.49
CA ALA A 175 11.49 -1.15 -14.38
C ALA A 175 10.18 -1.38 -13.62
N ILE A 176 10.12 -2.39 -12.73
CA ILE A 176 8.96 -2.64 -11.86
C ILE A 176 8.68 -1.41 -10.98
N GLU A 177 9.70 -0.84 -10.34
CA GLU A 177 9.59 0.41 -9.57
C GLU A 177 8.99 1.54 -10.40
N ALA A 178 9.46 1.72 -11.65
CA ALA A 178 8.95 2.78 -12.52
C ALA A 178 7.46 2.62 -12.83
N PHE A 179 6.97 1.39 -12.97
CA PHE A 179 5.55 1.11 -13.11
C PHE A 179 4.80 1.32 -11.79
N GLU A 180 5.28 0.77 -10.68
CA GLU A 180 4.62 0.90 -9.38
C GLU A 180 4.54 2.36 -8.93
N ALA A 181 5.51 3.20 -9.28
CA ALA A 181 5.46 4.63 -9.01
C ALA A 181 4.27 5.34 -9.69
N THR A 182 3.72 4.77 -10.77
CA THR A 182 2.52 5.30 -11.44
C THR A 182 1.21 4.84 -10.79
N LEU A 183 1.27 3.91 -9.83
CA LEU A 183 0.10 3.37 -9.14
C LEU A 183 -0.33 4.31 -8.00
N ILE A 184 -0.62 5.55 -8.32
CA ILE A 184 -1.11 6.57 -7.38
C ILE A 184 -2.61 6.74 -7.51
N THR A 185 -3.27 7.13 -6.42
CA THR A 185 -4.72 7.30 -6.35
C THR A 185 -5.08 8.72 -5.86
N PRO A 186 -5.00 9.73 -6.74
CA PRO A 186 -5.33 11.10 -6.40
C PRO A 186 -6.84 11.32 -6.21
N ASP A 187 -7.22 12.55 -5.94
CA ASP A 187 -8.60 13.05 -5.97
C ASP A 187 -9.57 12.30 -5.05
N SER A 188 -9.10 11.85 -3.86
CA SER A 188 -10.01 11.33 -2.86
C SER A 188 -10.95 12.45 -2.35
N ARG A 189 -12.10 12.07 -1.78
CA ARG A 189 -13.03 13.03 -1.16
C ARG A 189 -12.35 13.86 -0.07
N PHE A 190 -11.40 13.28 0.65
CA PHE A 190 -10.55 14.00 1.58
C PHE A 190 -9.66 15.04 0.85
N ASP A 191 -9.06 14.68 -0.29
CA ASP A 191 -8.22 15.60 -1.06
C ASP A 191 -9.05 16.79 -1.56
N GLN A 192 -10.22 16.53 -2.13
CA GLN A 192 -11.17 17.57 -2.56
C GLN A 192 -11.57 18.51 -1.41
N PHE A 193 -11.80 17.97 -0.19
CA PHE A 193 -12.08 18.81 0.99
C PHE A 193 -10.89 19.70 1.35
N VAL A 194 -9.66 19.16 1.35
CA VAL A 194 -8.44 19.93 1.62
C VAL A 194 -8.22 21.00 0.57
N GLU A 195 -8.54 20.74 -0.69
CA GLU A 195 -8.45 21.67 -1.81
C GLU A 195 -9.57 22.72 -1.85
N GLY A 196 -10.54 22.65 -0.93
CA GLY A 196 -11.51 23.70 -0.70
C GLY A 196 -12.96 23.36 -1.00
N ASP A 197 -13.29 22.11 -1.34
CA ASP A 197 -14.68 21.67 -1.48
C ASP A 197 -15.25 21.22 -0.12
N ASP A 198 -15.92 22.13 0.57
CA ASP A 198 -16.57 21.82 1.86
C ASP A 198 -17.65 20.73 1.76
N ALA A 199 -18.22 20.51 0.58
CA ALA A 199 -19.27 19.54 0.34
C ALA A 199 -18.70 18.11 0.09
N ALA A 200 -17.40 17.97 -0.14
CA ALA A 200 -16.75 16.69 -0.38
C ALA A 200 -16.85 15.74 0.84
N LEU A 201 -16.89 16.31 2.07
CA LEU A 201 -17.11 15.56 3.29
C LEU A 201 -18.45 15.93 3.93
N ASN A 202 -19.22 14.92 4.36
CA ASN A 202 -20.41 15.12 5.16
C ASN A 202 -20.08 15.36 6.65
N GLU A 203 -21.09 15.70 7.46
CA GLU A 203 -20.91 16.03 8.88
C GLU A 203 -20.35 14.89 9.73
N GLN A 204 -20.67 13.61 9.40
CA GLN A 204 -20.14 12.45 10.09
C GLN A 204 -18.65 12.28 9.78
N GLU A 205 -18.25 12.42 8.54
CA GLU A 205 -16.87 12.33 8.07
C GLU A 205 -15.99 13.46 8.63
N LYS A 206 -16.51 14.69 8.67
CA LYS A 206 -15.84 15.83 9.34
C LYS A 206 -15.65 15.59 10.84
N LYS A 207 -16.65 14.98 11.51
CA LYS A 207 -16.49 14.55 12.91
C LYS A 207 -15.42 13.48 13.03
N GLY A 208 -15.40 12.51 12.12
CA GLY A 208 -14.38 11.47 12.07
C GLY A 208 -12.96 12.02 11.92
N LEU A 209 -12.73 12.93 10.98
CA LEU A 209 -11.47 13.65 10.82
C LEU A 209 -11.08 14.40 12.09
N THR A 210 -12.06 15.07 12.73
CA THR A 210 -11.84 15.75 14.00
C THR A 210 -11.41 14.80 15.11
N HIS A 211 -12.07 13.63 15.23
CA HIS A 211 -11.69 12.60 16.19
C HIS A 211 -10.31 12.00 15.88
N PHE A 212 -10.03 11.69 14.64
CA PHE A 212 -8.74 11.17 14.18
C PHE A 212 -7.57 12.08 14.58
N ILE A 213 -7.75 13.41 14.41
CA ILE A 213 -6.77 14.40 14.84
C ILE A 213 -6.70 14.50 16.36
N LYS A 214 -7.84 14.72 17.04
CA LYS A 214 -7.88 15.02 18.48
C LYS A 214 -7.55 13.85 19.38
N LYS A 215 -7.87 12.61 18.96
CA LYS A 215 -7.54 11.40 19.72
C LYS A 215 -6.07 11.01 19.58
N GLY A 216 -5.35 11.56 18.57
CA GLY A 216 -3.91 11.35 18.42
C GLY A 216 -3.50 10.40 17.31
N CYS A 217 -4.43 9.85 16.53
CA CYS A 217 -4.13 8.94 15.40
C CYS A 217 -3.18 9.59 14.38
N ALA A 218 -3.38 10.88 14.11
CA ALA A 218 -2.54 11.70 13.22
C ALA A 218 -1.07 11.81 13.68
N GLY A 219 -0.74 11.44 14.92
CA GLY A 219 0.65 11.44 15.42
C GLY A 219 1.52 10.37 14.77
N CYS A 220 0.91 9.22 14.37
CA CYS A 220 1.58 8.13 13.67
C CYS A 220 1.16 8.07 12.19
N HIS A 221 -0.10 8.39 11.90
CA HIS A 221 -0.70 8.38 10.58
C HIS A 221 -0.80 9.81 10.03
N GLY A 222 0.34 10.44 9.74
CA GLY A 222 0.47 11.74 9.10
C GLY A 222 1.05 11.66 7.69
N GLY A 223 1.26 12.82 7.06
CA GLY A 223 1.82 12.95 5.72
C GLY A 223 0.85 12.57 4.59
N VAL A 224 1.36 12.59 3.35
CA VAL A 224 0.55 12.40 2.13
C VAL A 224 -0.18 11.05 2.09
N ASN A 225 0.44 10.00 2.65
CA ASN A 225 -0.09 8.63 2.61
C ASN A 225 -0.82 8.22 3.91
N PHE A 226 -1.05 9.15 4.84
CA PHE A 226 -1.62 8.87 6.16
C PHE A 226 -0.88 7.73 6.88
N GLY A 227 0.44 7.81 6.90
CA GLY A 227 1.36 6.79 7.38
C GLY A 227 2.49 6.56 6.38
N GLY A 228 3.16 5.42 6.46
CA GLY A 228 4.25 5.06 5.55
C GLY A 228 5.61 5.66 5.90
N GLN A 229 5.70 6.62 6.83
CA GLN A 229 6.89 7.43 7.05
C GLN A 229 7.71 7.04 8.30
N GLN A 230 7.06 6.55 9.33
CA GLN A 230 7.67 6.36 10.64
C GLN A 230 7.40 4.96 11.19
N TYR A 231 8.20 4.56 12.17
CA TYR A 231 8.14 3.26 12.80
C TYR A 231 7.71 3.39 14.26
N PHE A 232 6.81 2.51 14.70
CA PHE A 232 6.31 2.52 16.08
C PHE A 232 6.15 1.11 16.60
N PRO A 233 6.31 0.89 17.92
CA PRO A 233 5.92 -0.38 18.55
C PRO A 233 4.43 -0.62 18.37
N PHE A 234 4.04 -1.79 17.87
CA PHE A 234 2.63 -2.17 17.85
C PHE A 234 2.22 -2.68 19.22
N GLY A 235 1.24 -2.03 19.82
CA GLY A 235 0.87 -2.21 21.22
C GLY A 235 1.69 -1.33 22.16
N LEU A 236 1.85 -0.04 21.81
CA LEU A 236 2.61 0.95 22.59
C LEU A 236 2.09 1.07 24.02
N VAL A 237 0.78 1.05 24.24
CA VAL A 237 0.12 1.12 25.55
C VAL A 237 -0.30 -0.27 26.03
N GLN A 238 -0.93 -1.04 25.15
CA GLN A 238 -1.40 -2.40 25.45
C GLN A 238 -1.21 -3.29 24.23
N LYS A 239 -0.54 -4.43 24.41
CA LYS A 239 -0.41 -5.41 23.30
C LYS A 239 -1.79 -5.94 22.94
N PRO A 240 -2.14 -5.97 21.63
CA PRO A 240 -3.36 -6.63 21.17
C PRO A 240 -3.27 -8.15 21.34
N GLY A 241 -4.36 -8.87 21.05
CA GLY A 241 -4.37 -10.34 21.09
C GLY A 241 -3.33 -10.97 20.16
N ALA A 242 -2.93 -12.20 20.45
CA ALA A 242 -1.88 -12.91 19.72
C ALA A 242 -2.26 -13.20 18.24
N GLU A 243 -3.54 -13.20 17.91
CA GLU A 243 -4.04 -13.28 16.54
C GLU A 243 -3.72 -12.03 15.72
N VAL A 244 -3.72 -10.85 16.36
CA VAL A 244 -3.41 -9.55 15.74
C VAL A 244 -1.90 -9.28 15.77
N LEU A 245 -1.23 -9.62 16.86
CA LEU A 245 0.21 -9.49 17.04
C LEU A 245 0.82 -10.85 17.42
N PRO A 246 1.12 -11.72 16.43
CA PRO A 246 1.73 -13.02 16.69
C PRO A 246 3.10 -12.90 17.39
N GLU A 247 3.33 -13.70 18.43
CA GLU A 247 4.58 -13.67 19.20
C GLU A 247 5.82 -13.99 18.35
N GLY A 248 5.64 -14.75 17.27
CA GLY A 248 6.71 -15.15 16.36
C GLY A 248 7.14 -14.05 15.38
N ASP A 249 6.31 -13.02 15.17
CA ASP A 249 6.65 -11.88 14.31
C ASP A 249 7.14 -10.71 15.16
N LYS A 250 8.45 -10.54 15.20
CA LYS A 250 9.09 -9.49 15.98
C LYS A 250 9.28 -8.16 15.25
N GLY A 251 8.69 -8.02 14.06
CA GLY A 251 8.74 -6.79 13.28
C GLY A 251 10.17 -6.39 12.88
N ARG A 252 10.50 -5.11 13.05
CA ARG A 252 11.80 -4.54 12.65
C ARG A 252 13.00 -5.15 13.36
N PHE A 253 12.81 -5.77 14.53
CA PHE A 253 13.87 -6.53 15.19
C PHE A 253 14.47 -7.60 14.26
N GLU A 254 13.69 -8.21 13.37
CA GLU A 254 14.19 -9.20 12.43
C GLU A 254 15.23 -8.61 11.45
N VAL A 255 15.16 -7.32 11.20
CA VAL A 255 16.08 -6.56 10.34
C VAL A 255 17.29 -6.05 11.13
N THR A 256 17.04 -5.35 12.23
CA THR A 256 18.07 -4.58 12.95
C THR A 256 18.79 -5.37 14.04
N ARG A 257 18.18 -6.43 14.56
CA ARG A 257 18.61 -7.19 15.75
C ARG A 257 18.78 -6.33 16.99
N THR A 258 18.14 -5.17 17.02
CA THR A 258 18.16 -4.21 18.13
C THR A 258 16.94 -4.44 19.00
N ALA A 259 17.13 -4.65 20.31
CA ALA A 259 16.04 -5.00 21.24
C ALA A 259 14.91 -3.95 21.31
N THR A 260 15.21 -2.67 21.10
CA THR A 260 14.21 -1.59 21.06
C THR A 260 13.29 -1.66 19.83
N ASP A 261 13.66 -2.45 18.83
CA ASP A 261 12.89 -2.62 17.60
C ASP A 261 11.97 -3.86 17.63
N GLU A 262 11.89 -4.54 18.76
CA GLU A 262 10.99 -5.69 18.93
C GLU A 262 9.53 -5.24 18.87
N TYR A 263 8.77 -5.85 17.96
CA TYR A 263 7.40 -5.50 17.60
C TYR A 263 7.23 -4.07 17.05
N VAL A 264 8.30 -3.48 16.53
CA VAL A 264 8.22 -2.22 15.79
C VAL A 264 7.88 -2.49 14.34
N PHE A 265 6.91 -1.73 13.82
CA PHE A 265 6.49 -1.78 12.43
C PHE A 265 6.41 -0.36 11.86
N ARG A 266 6.51 -0.24 10.55
CA ARG A 266 6.19 0.99 9.86
C ARG A 266 4.68 1.26 10.04
N ALA A 267 4.31 2.48 10.45
CA ALA A 267 2.91 2.88 10.48
C ALA A 267 2.30 2.67 9.10
N SER A 268 1.28 1.81 9.01
CA SER A 268 0.66 1.48 7.73
C SER A 268 0.03 2.71 7.09
N PRO A 269 0.17 2.92 5.77
CA PRO A 269 -0.63 3.88 5.03
C PRO A 269 -2.11 3.61 5.20
N LEU A 270 -2.93 4.68 5.21
CA LEU A 270 -4.39 4.57 5.33
C LEU A 270 -5.12 5.02 4.06
N ARG A 271 -4.41 5.48 3.03
CA ARG A 271 -5.03 5.71 1.72
C ARG A 271 -5.59 4.39 1.20
N ASN A 272 -6.81 4.43 0.67
CA ASN A 272 -7.55 3.27 0.15
C ASN A 272 -7.83 2.17 1.20
N ILE A 273 -7.78 2.48 2.50
CA ILE A 273 -7.85 1.48 3.58
C ILE A 273 -9.15 0.66 3.55
N GLU A 274 -10.27 1.23 3.10
CA GLU A 274 -11.54 0.49 2.97
C GLU A 274 -11.46 -0.68 1.98
N LEU A 275 -10.53 -0.59 1.00
CA LEU A 275 -10.35 -1.61 -0.04
C LEU A 275 -9.39 -2.72 0.37
N THR A 276 -8.72 -2.64 1.53
CA THR A 276 -7.55 -3.47 1.83
C THR A 276 -7.72 -4.38 3.06
N ALA A 277 -8.95 -4.81 3.34
CA ALA A 277 -9.17 -5.88 4.31
C ALA A 277 -8.57 -7.23 3.81
N PRO A 278 -8.04 -8.09 4.70
CA PRO A 278 -7.98 -7.95 6.16
C PRO A 278 -6.80 -7.11 6.65
N TYR A 279 -6.97 -6.52 7.83
CA TYR A 279 -6.07 -5.52 8.38
C TYR A 279 -4.93 -6.10 9.23
N PHE A 280 -3.91 -5.26 9.45
CA PHE A 280 -2.65 -5.53 10.14
C PHE A 280 -1.72 -6.49 9.37
N HIS A 281 -0.47 -6.57 9.81
CA HIS A 281 0.54 -7.45 9.23
C HIS A 281 0.18 -8.95 9.34
N SER A 282 -0.68 -9.29 10.29
CA SER A 282 -1.20 -10.65 10.46
C SER A 282 -2.40 -10.97 9.58
N GLY A 283 -3.09 -9.93 9.03
CA GLY A 283 -4.34 -10.11 8.28
C GLY A 283 -5.47 -10.73 9.12
N ALA A 284 -5.45 -10.50 10.44
CA ALA A 284 -6.39 -11.18 11.35
C ALA A 284 -7.74 -10.46 11.50
N VAL A 285 -7.82 -9.18 11.15
CA VAL A 285 -9.01 -8.34 11.38
C VAL A 285 -9.67 -7.98 10.05
N TRP A 286 -10.97 -8.23 9.93
CA TRP A 286 -11.71 -8.07 8.68
C TRP A 286 -12.60 -6.83 8.61
N SER A 287 -12.92 -6.23 9.76
CA SER A 287 -13.73 -5.01 9.84
C SER A 287 -12.84 -3.79 10.11
N LEU A 288 -13.09 -2.70 9.41
CA LEU A 288 -12.35 -1.43 9.61
C LEU A 288 -12.68 -0.84 10.98
N GLU A 289 -13.91 -0.98 11.45
CA GLU A 289 -14.35 -0.56 12.78
C GLU A 289 -13.57 -1.32 13.88
N GLU A 290 -13.40 -2.64 13.71
CA GLU A 290 -12.62 -3.45 14.63
C GLU A 290 -11.14 -3.02 14.60
N ALA A 291 -10.58 -2.74 13.43
CA ALA A 291 -9.21 -2.25 13.30
C ALA A 291 -9.01 -0.89 14.00
N VAL A 292 -9.97 0.03 13.88
CA VAL A 292 -10.00 1.32 14.59
C VAL A 292 -10.03 1.10 16.11
N ALA A 293 -10.88 0.20 16.60
CA ALA A 293 -10.97 -0.14 18.01
C ALA A 293 -9.66 -0.76 18.56
N VAL A 294 -9.07 -1.71 17.81
CA VAL A 294 -7.78 -2.32 18.17
C VAL A 294 -6.67 -1.26 18.26
N MET A 295 -6.57 -0.36 17.25
CA MET A 295 -5.57 0.70 17.25
C MET A 295 -5.77 1.69 18.40
N SER A 296 -7.01 2.08 18.69
CA SER A 296 -7.32 2.98 19.79
C SER A 296 -6.90 2.40 21.14
N ASN A 297 -7.23 1.17 21.41
CA ASN A 297 -6.86 0.48 22.65
C ASN A 297 -5.36 0.23 22.74
N SER A 298 -4.76 -0.29 21.65
CA SER A 298 -3.37 -0.75 21.68
C SER A 298 -2.34 0.38 21.65
N GLN A 299 -2.61 1.42 20.84
CA GLN A 299 -1.65 2.52 20.63
C GLN A 299 -1.91 3.72 21.55
N LEU A 300 -3.17 4.01 21.86
CA LEU A 300 -3.56 5.22 22.58
C LEU A 300 -4.06 4.92 24.01
N GLY A 301 -4.38 3.67 24.32
CA GLY A 301 -4.96 3.29 25.61
C GLY A 301 -6.34 3.93 25.85
N THR A 302 -7.06 4.25 24.76
CA THR A 302 -8.36 4.93 24.82
C THR A 302 -9.43 4.01 24.27
N GLU A 303 -10.47 3.77 25.04
CA GLU A 303 -11.68 3.12 24.58
C GLU A 303 -12.57 4.15 23.88
N LEU A 304 -12.80 3.98 22.58
CA LEU A 304 -13.70 4.81 21.81
C LEU A 304 -15.15 4.32 21.97
N SER A 305 -16.10 5.26 21.97
CA SER A 305 -17.51 4.89 21.84
C SER A 305 -17.84 4.39 20.44
N GLY A 306 -18.95 3.66 20.28
CA GLY A 306 -19.41 3.22 18.96
C GLY A 306 -19.57 4.38 17.97
N GLU A 307 -20.16 5.50 18.42
CA GLU A 307 -20.31 6.69 17.57
C GLU A 307 -18.96 7.30 17.13
N GLU A 308 -17.92 7.23 17.96
CA GLU A 308 -16.58 7.71 17.60
C GLU A 308 -15.90 6.76 16.62
N ILE A 309 -16.08 5.44 16.80
CA ILE A 309 -15.59 4.42 15.85
C ILE A 309 -16.26 4.63 14.50
N ASP A 310 -17.59 4.70 14.46
CA ASP A 310 -18.36 4.89 13.22
C ASP A 310 -17.95 6.16 12.48
N ALA A 311 -17.72 7.26 13.21
CA ALA A 311 -17.31 8.52 12.61
C ALA A 311 -15.87 8.45 12.04
N ILE A 312 -14.93 7.84 12.79
CA ILE A 312 -13.54 7.66 12.31
C ILE A 312 -13.52 6.73 11.09
N THR A 313 -14.29 5.65 11.10
CA THR A 313 -14.40 4.73 9.96
C THR A 313 -14.95 5.45 8.73
N ALA A 314 -16.05 6.20 8.87
CA ALA A 314 -16.60 6.99 7.78
C ALA A 314 -15.58 8.01 7.21
N PHE A 315 -14.75 8.61 8.07
CA PHE A 315 -13.65 9.46 7.61
C PHE A 315 -12.60 8.64 6.84
N LEU A 316 -12.19 7.49 7.33
CA LEU A 316 -11.17 6.66 6.67
C LEU A 316 -11.61 6.19 5.27
N GLU A 317 -12.90 5.95 5.06
CA GLU A 317 -13.48 5.63 3.73
C GLU A 317 -13.33 6.79 2.74
N THR A 318 -13.23 8.04 3.21
CA THR A 318 -12.99 9.20 2.34
C THR A 318 -11.57 9.29 1.78
N LEU A 319 -10.66 8.43 2.25
CA LEU A 319 -9.26 8.39 1.81
C LEU A 319 -9.04 7.55 0.54
N THR A 320 -10.11 6.96 0.01
CA THR A 320 -10.07 6.24 -1.27
C THR A 320 -10.07 7.23 -2.42
N GLY A 321 -9.00 7.21 -3.20
CA GLY A 321 -8.82 8.07 -4.36
C GLY A 321 -9.22 7.41 -5.67
N GLU A 322 -9.00 8.11 -6.77
CA GLU A 322 -9.27 7.59 -8.12
C GLU A 322 -8.27 6.48 -8.47
N ILE A 323 -8.81 5.26 -8.66
CA ILE A 323 -7.98 4.10 -9.02
C ILE A 323 -7.56 4.23 -10.49
N PRO A 324 -6.25 4.15 -10.81
CA PRO A 324 -5.78 4.30 -12.18
C PRO A 324 -6.30 3.18 -13.10
N GLU A 325 -6.65 3.54 -14.33
CA GLU A 325 -7.01 2.56 -15.37
C GLU A 325 -5.76 1.81 -15.83
N ILE A 326 -5.71 0.49 -15.58
CA ILE A 326 -4.57 -0.34 -15.95
C ILE A 326 -5.00 -1.36 -16.99
N THR A 327 -4.49 -1.19 -18.20
CA THR A 327 -4.68 -2.17 -19.27
C THR A 327 -3.70 -3.33 -19.09
N TYR A 328 -4.19 -4.57 -19.14
CA TYR A 328 -3.34 -5.77 -19.12
C TYR A 328 -2.35 -5.74 -20.30
N PRO A 329 -1.04 -5.96 -20.04
CA PRO A 329 -0.04 -5.98 -21.09
C PRO A 329 -0.14 -7.27 -21.92
N GLU A 330 0.20 -7.18 -23.20
CA GLU A 330 0.48 -8.34 -24.03
C GLU A 330 1.94 -8.79 -23.75
N LEU A 331 2.11 -10.01 -23.25
CA LEU A 331 3.42 -10.53 -22.91
C LEU A 331 4.07 -11.25 -24.10
N PRO A 332 5.39 -11.15 -24.31
CA PRO A 332 6.10 -11.85 -25.36
C PRO A 332 5.89 -13.38 -25.27
N PRO A 333 5.76 -14.09 -26.40
CA PRO A 333 5.64 -15.55 -26.38
C PRO A 333 6.94 -16.20 -25.94
N ASN A 334 6.83 -17.37 -25.31
CA ASN A 334 7.98 -18.23 -25.03
C ASN A 334 8.66 -18.66 -26.34
N THR A 335 9.97 -18.84 -26.28
CA THR A 335 10.77 -19.46 -27.34
C THR A 335 11.12 -20.92 -27.00
N ALA A 336 11.88 -21.59 -27.85
CA ALA A 336 12.38 -22.94 -27.56
C ALA A 336 13.45 -22.94 -26.43
N GLU A 337 14.11 -21.82 -26.25
CA GLU A 337 15.17 -21.57 -25.26
C GLU A 337 14.61 -21.13 -23.89
N THR A 338 13.34 -20.72 -23.81
CA THR A 338 12.75 -20.27 -22.55
C THR A 338 12.76 -21.41 -21.52
N PRO A 339 13.32 -21.19 -20.33
CA PRO A 339 13.33 -22.18 -19.24
C PRO A 339 11.93 -22.72 -18.98
N LYS A 340 11.84 -24.00 -18.66
CA LYS A 340 10.55 -24.61 -18.33
C LYS A 340 10.19 -24.37 -16.87
N PRO A 341 8.90 -24.18 -16.55
CA PRO A 341 8.48 -24.00 -15.18
C PRO A 341 8.79 -25.22 -14.30
N GLU A 342 9.17 -24.97 -13.07
CA GLU A 342 9.24 -26.00 -12.05
C GLU A 342 7.83 -26.50 -11.70
N THR A 343 7.70 -27.81 -11.50
CA THR A 343 6.43 -28.41 -11.08
C THR A 343 6.13 -28.01 -9.64
N MET A 344 5.02 -27.31 -9.39
CA MET A 344 4.53 -27.04 -8.06
C MET A 344 4.05 -28.34 -7.39
N GLN A 345 4.94 -29.07 -6.74
CA GLN A 345 4.56 -30.20 -5.90
C GLN A 345 4.15 -29.67 -4.52
N ARG A 346 2.96 -30.08 -4.07
CA ARG A 346 2.61 -29.90 -2.65
C ARG A 346 3.73 -30.54 -1.81
N PRO A 347 4.27 -29.84 -0.78
CA PRO A 347 5.12 -30.51 0.18
C PRO A 347 4.36 -31.77 0.65
N ARG A 348 4.94 -32.95 0.50
CA ARG A 348 4.35 -34.15 1.09
C ARG A 348 4.22 -33.82 2.58
N SER A 349 2.97 -33.75 3.07
CA SER A 349 2.75 -33.80 4.51
C SER A 349 3.58 -34.95 5.03
N ALA A 350 4.42 -34.68 6.03
CA ALA A 350 4.99 -35.75 6.82
C ALA A 350 3.79 -36.45 7.46
N GLU A 351 3.21 -37.41 6.73
CA GLU A 351 2.24 -38.33 7.29
C GLU A 351 3.01 -39.21 8.24
N ALA A 352 2.72 -38.99 9.49
CA ALA A 352 2.73 -39.93 10.60
C ALA A 352 3.51 -41.22 10.35
N GLU A 353 4.69 -41.35 10.94
CA GLU A 353 5.12 -42.56 11.59
C GLU A 353 4.77 -42.52 13.08
#